data_cd5f5b8964c5f197b01a603fd7ed4f70
#
_entry.id   cd5f5b8964c5f197b01a603fd7ed4f70
#
_cell.length_a   1.000
_cell.length_b   1.000
_cell.length_c   1.000
_cell.angle_alpha   90.00
_cell.angle_beta   90.00
_cell.angle_gamma   90.00
#
_symmetry.space_group_name_H-M   'P 1'
#
loop_
_entity.id
_entity.type
_entity.pdbx_description
1 polymer ?
#
loop_
_entity_poly.entity_id
_entity_poly.type
_entity_poly.pdbx_seq_one_letter_code
_entity_poly.pdbx_strand_id
1 'polypeptide(L)' 'MFRLTYKDAYQVERIQEYEDYEALMLSLSGCVTLPDTTVVTSLNHNGVKIYQGLLGNLYRFLTTYHENT' A
#
# COMPACT_ATOMS: atom_id res chain seq x y z
N MET A 1 -9.61 -7.32 4.25
CA MET A 1 -8.93 -6.19 4.88
C MET A 1 -7.48 -6.12 4.41
N PHE A 2 -7.03 -4.91 4.14
CA PHE A 2 -5.65 -4.67 3.69
C PHE A 2 -4.86 -4.03 4.82
N ARG A 3 -3.62 -4.47 4.98
CA ARG A 3 -2.69 -3.85 5.94
C ARG A 3 -1.44 -3.42 5.20
N LEU A 4 -1.21 -2.12 5.16
CA LEU A 4 -0.05 -1.53 4.50
C LEU A 4 0.99 -1.16 5.58
N THR A 5 2.19 -1.70 5.44
CA THR A 5 3.31 -1.37 6.33
C THR A 5 4.39 -0.69 5.49
N TYR A 6 4.82 0.48 5.92
CA TYR A 6 5.83 1.24 5.19
C TYR A 6 6.73 1.99 6.17
N LYS A 7 7.87 2.45 5.67
CA LYS A 7 8.78 3.28 6.46
C LYS A 7 8.69 4.73 6.00
N ASP A 8 8.49 5.63 6.96
CA ASP A 8 8.43 7.06 6.65
C ASP A 8 9.83 7.65 6.46
N ALA A 9 9.88 8.99 6.29
CA ALA A 9 11.15 9.69 6.05
C ALA A 9 12.14 9.55 7.20
N TYR A 10 11.67 9.21 8.37
CA TYR A 10 12.52 9.02 9.56
C TYR A 10 12.84 7.56 9.82
N GLN A 11 12.54 6.68 8.87
CA GLN A 11 12.77 5.24 9.01
C GLN A 11 11.93 4.60 10.10
N VAL A 12 10.83 5.24 10.46
CA VAL A 12 9.88 4.70 11.43
C VAL A 12 8.82 3.90 10.67
N GLU A 13 8.60 2.66 11.11
CA GLU A 13 7.62 1.80 10.49
C GLU A 13 6.21 2.27 10.84
N ARG A 14 5.39 2.45 9.81
CA ARG A 14 3.99 2.88 9.96
C ARG A 14 3.08 1.80 9.40
N ILE A 15 1.94 1.62 10.05
CA ILE A 15 0.96 0.62 9.62
C ILE A 15 -0.37 1.32 9.42
N GLN A 16 -0.99 1.09 8.25
CA GLN A 16 -2.32 1.59 7.93
C GLN A 16 -3.19 0.41 7.52
N GLU A 17 -4.42 0.39 8.01
CA GLU A 17 -5.37 -0.66 7.69
C GLU A 17 -6.55 -0.09 6.91
N TYR A 18 -7.03 -0.87 5.92
CA TYR A 18 -8.13 -0.48 5.06
C TYR A 18 -9.11 -1.63 4.96
N GLU A 19 -10.39 -1.32 5.02
CA GLU A 19 -11.43 -2.35 5.01
C GLU A 19 -11.51 -3.08 3.66
N ASP A 20 -11.33 -2.35 2.58
CA ASP A 20 -11.48 -2.91 1.24
C ASP A 20 -10.52 -2.27 0.26
N TYR A 21 -10.56 -2.78 -0.98
CA TYR A 21 -9.70 -2.30 -2.05
C TYR A 21 -9.94 -0.82 -2.37
N GLU A 22 -11.20 -0.39 -2.38
CA GLU A 22 -11.51 0.98 -2.72
C GLU A 22 -10.95 1.96 -1.69
N ALA A 23 -11.03 1.62 -0.40
CA ALA A 23 -10.49 2.47 0.66
C ALA A 23 -8.97 2.60 0.50
N LEU A 24 -8.29 1.50 0.17
CA LEU A 24 -6.85 1.51 -0.06
C LEU A 24 -6.49 2.38 -1.25
N MET A 25 -7.18 2.21 -2.38
CA MET A 25 -6.89 2.96 -3.59
C MET A 25 -7.19 4.45 -3.42
N LEU A 26 -8.26 4.77 -2.72
CA LEU A 26 -8.60 6.17 -2.46
C LEU A 26 -7.51 6.85 -1.63
N SER A 27 -7.01 6.17 -0.63
CA SER A 27 -5.92 6.69 0.20
C SER A 27 -4.67 6.93 -0.64
N LEU A 28 -4.33 6.01 -1.53
CA LEU A 28 -3.11 6.11 -2.34
C LEU A 28 -3.23 7.17 -3.44
N SER A 29 -4.43 7.41 -3.96
CA SER A 29 -4.60 8.31 -5.09
C SER A 29 -4.95 9.73 -4.71
N GLY A 30 -5.50 9.97 -3.53
CA GLY A 30 -6.06 11.27 -3.20
C GLY A 30 -5.41 12.04 -2.09
N CYS A 31 -5.12 11.40 -0.98
CA CYS A 31 -4.76 12.10 0.25
C CYS A 31 -3.37 11.78 0.76
N VAL A 32 -2.65 10.91 0.08
CA VAL A 32 -1.33 10.49 0.55
C VAL A 32 -0.29 11.48 0.09
N THR A 33 0.49 12.00 1.03
CA THR A 33 1.57 12.94 0.74
C THR A 33 2.93 12.24 0.70
N LEU A 34 2.95 10.93 0.73
CA LEU A 34 4.18 10.17 0.73
C LEU A 34 4.82 10.16 -0.66
N PRO A 35 6.15 10.28 -0.75
CA PRO A 35 6.82 10.22 -2.04
C PRO A 35 6.80 8.80 -2.61
N ASP A 36 6.90 8.71 -3.94
CA ASP A 36 6.92 7.42 -4.63
C ASP A 36 8.08 6.54 -4.20
N THR A 37 9.13 7.13 -3.64
CA THR A 37 10.31 6.41 -3.18
C THR A 37 10.14 5.81 -1.79
N THR A 38 9.01 6.06 -1.13
CA THR A 38 8.72 5.44 0.16
C THR A 38 8.76 3.92 0.04
N VAL A 39 9.46 3.28 0.96
CA VAL A 39 9.61 1.82 0.94
C VAL A 39 8.42 1.18 1.65
N VAL A 40 7.67 0.37 0.91
CA VAL A 40 6.60 -0.45 1.47
C VAL A 40 7.22 -1.78 1.90
N THR A 41 7.26 -2.03 3.19
CA THR A 41 7.87 -3.26 3.70
C THR A 41 6.96 -4.46 3.50
N SER A 42 5.65 -4.26 3.53
CA SER A 42 4.71 -5.31 3.16
C SER A 42 3.32 -4.73 2.94
N LEU A 43 2.57 -5.35 2.05
CA LEU A 43 1.14 -5.11 1.91
C LEU A 43 0.46 -6.46 2.04
N ASN A 44 -0.39 -6.60 3.05
CA ASN A 44 -1.08 -7.86 3.31
C ASN A 44 -2.55 -7.72 2.98
N HIS A 45 -3.11 -8.80 2.42
CA HIS A 45 -4.53 -8.90 2.16
C HIS A 45 -5.03 -10.16 2.88
N ASN A 46 -5.87 -9.95 3.91
CA ASN A 46 -6.39 -11.04 4.73
C ASN A 46 -5.29 -11.92 5.32
N GLY A 47 -4.19 -11.28 5.74
CA GLY A 47 -3.09 -11.97 6.37
C GLY A 47 -2.05 -12.53 5.43
N VAL A 48 -2.24 -12.36 4.11
CA VAL A 48 -1.29 -12.84 3.11
C VAL A 48 -0.55 -11.66 2.50
N LYS A 49 0.78 -11.71 2.53
CA LYS A 49 1.60 -10.68 1.91
C LYS A 49 1.49 -10.77 0.39
N ILE A 50 1.06 -9.68 -0.23
CA ILE A 50 0.86 -9.63 -1.67
C ILE A 50 1.82 -8.67 -2.38
N TYR A 51 2.50 -7.79 -1.65
CA TYR A 51 3.39 -6.82 -2.27
C TYR A 51 4.48 -6.37 -1.31
N GLN A 52 5.63 -6.03 -1.88
CA GLN A 52 6.75 -5.40 -1.19
C GLN A 52 7.55 -4.63 -2.22
N GLY A 53 7.89 -3.37 -1.92
CA GLY A 53 8.66 -2.56 -2.85
C GLY A 53 8.39 -1.08 -2.66
N LEU A 54 8.56 -0.30 -3.72
CA LEU A 54 8.35 1.14 -3.66
C LEU A 54 6.87 1.50 -3.77
N LEU A 55 6.49 2.58 -3.08
CA LEU A 55 5.11 3.03 -3.06
C LEU A 55 4.60 3.39 -4.47
N GLY A 56 5.46 4.01 -5.28
CA GLY A 56 5.07 4.36 -6.65
C GLY A 56 4.69 3.17 -7.49
N ASN A 57 5.37 2.04 -7.27
CA ASN A 57 5.06 0.81 -7.99
C ASN A 57 3.85 0.09 -7.39
N LEU A 58 3.54 0.36 -6.14
CA LEU A 58 2.39 -0.26 -5.48
C LEU A 58 1.08 0.11 -6.16
N TYR A 59 0.92 1.37 -6.53
CA TYR A 59 -0.30 1.81 -7.20
C TYR A 59 -0.52 1.02 -8.50
N ARG A 60 0.54 0.87 -9.29
CA ARG A 60 0.48 0.11 -10.54
C ARG A 60 0.16 -1.36 -10.28
N PHE A 61 0.78 -1.94 -9.27
CA PHE A 61 0.50 -3.32 -8.90
C PHE A 61 -0.96 -3.51 -8.54
N LEU A 62 -1.53 -2.59 -7.75
CA LEU A 62 -2.90 -2.73 -7.28
C LEU A 62 -3.93 -2.61 -8.40
N THR A 63 -3.65 -1.79 -9.42
CA THR A 63 -4.59 -1.71 -10.56
C THR A 63 -4.68 -3.04 -11.29
N THR A 64 -3.55 -3.73 -11.44
CA THR A 64 -3.52 -5.07 -12.04
C THR A 64 -4.13 -6.11 -11.12
N TYR A 65 -3.83 -6.02 -9.82
CA TYR A 65 -4.34 -6.97 -8.85
C TYR A 65 -5.87 -6.97 -8.80
N HIS A 66 -6.46 -5.79 -8.84
CA HIS A 66 -7.92 -5.67 -8.81
C HIS A 66 -8.57 -6.37 -10.01
N GLU A 67 -7.96 -6.27 -11.18
CA GLU A 67 -8.49 -6.88 -12.39
C GLU A 67 -8.48 -8.41 -12.32
N ASN A 68 -7.62 -8.97 -11.50
CA ASN A 68 -7.47 -10.42 -11.38
C ASN A 68 -8.39 -11.03 -10.31
N THR A 69 -9.17 -10.22 -9.65
CA THR A 69 -10.10 -10.69 -8.64
C THR A 69 -11.53 -10.53 -9.11
#